data_162073e292781f021253b87cd0f1bfd2
#
_entry.id   162073e292781f021253b87cd0f1bfd2
#
_cell.length_a   1.000
_cell.length_b   1.000
_cell.length_c   1.000
_cell.angle_alpha   90.00
_cell.angle_beta   90.00
_cell.angle_gamma   90.00
#
_symmetry.space_group_name_H-M   'P 1'
#
loop_
_entity.id
_entity.type
_entity.pdbx_description
1 polymer ?
#
loop_
_entity_poly.entity_id
_entity_poly.type
_entity_poly.pdbx_seq_one_letter_code
_entity_poly.pdbx_strand_id
1 'polypeptide(L)'
;MSDIHTRLKEVRNHFKLSIREFSKEIHFSHSLYGITEHGDRPPNDRIIELICSKFKVNKTWILTGNGDMFDDSPKDLRLEKILEIYDSVDDVYKNFLLSQSKLLLELHRKNKET
;
A
#
# COMPACT_ATOMS: atom_id res chain seq x y z
N MET A 1 -0.51 -21.11 -6.16
CA MET A 1 -0.41 -19.88 -5.35
C MET A 1 0.63 -18.96 -5.96
N SER A 2 0.30 -17.70 -6.10
CA SER A 2 1.27 -16.72 -6.55
C SER A 2 2.15 -16.29 -5.37
N ASP A 3 3.44 -16.19 -5.60
CA ASP A 3 4.35 -15.57 -4.64
C ASP A 3 4.58 -14.11 -5.00
N ILE A 4 5.35 -13.39 -4.19
CA ILE A 4 5.59 -11.97 -4.42
C ILE A 4 6.32 -11.73 -5.76
N HIS A 5 7.19 -12.62 -6.16
CA HIS A 5 7.93 -12.50 -7.43
C HIS A 5 6.98 -12.60 -8.63
N THR A 6 6.05 -13.53 -8.56
CA THR A 6 5.00 -13.67 -9.58
C THR A 6 4.11 -12.44 -9.64
N ARG A 7 3.76 -11.88 -8.48
CA ARG A 7 2.93 -10.68 -8.42
C ARG A 7 3.64 -9.45 -9.00
N LEU A 8 4.95 -9.31 -8.78
CA LEU A 8 5.73 -8.25 -9.42
C LEU A 8 5.67 -8.37 -10.94
N LYS A 9 5.82 -9.57 -11.44
CA LYS A 9 5.72 -9.85 -12.88
C LYS A 9 4.32 -9.55 -13.41
N GLU A 10 3.28 -9.88 -12.65
CA GLU A 10 1.90 -9.59 -13.04
C GLU A 10 1.66 -8.08 -13.21
N VAL A 11 2.19 -7.26 -12.29
CA VAL A 11 2.08 -5.80 -12.40
C VAL A 11 2.76 -5.32 -13.69
N ARG A 12 3.98 -5.77 -13.93
CA ARG A 12 4.72 -5.38 -15.13
C ARG A 12 3.97 -5.77 -16.40
N ASN A 13 3.48 -6.99 -16.46
CA ASN A 13 2.77 -7.51 -17.64
C ASN A 13 1.44 -6.78 -17.85
N HIS A 14 0.80 -6.33 -16.77
CA HIS A 14 -0.44 -5.56 -16.88
C HIS A 14 -0.23 -4.29 -17.71
N PHE A 15 0.93 -3.64 -17.57
CA PHE A 15 1.27 -2.43 -18.31
C PHE A 15 2.03 -2.73 -19.60
N LYS A 16 2.24 -4.02 -19.92
CA LYS A 16 2.94 -4.47 -21.14
C LYS A 16 4.34 -3.89 -21.26
N LEU A 17 5.05 -3.81 -20.13
CA LEU A 17 6.40 -3.27 -20.07
C LEU A 17 7.42 -4.39 -19.99
N SER A 18 8.60 -4.16 -20.59
CA SER A 18 9.75 -5.04 -20.39
C SER A 18 10.35 -4.78 -19.00
N ILE A 19 11.23 -5.67 -18.54
CA ILE A 19 11.95 -5.47 -17.27
C ILE A 19 12.71 -4.15 -17.29
N ARG A 20 13.36 -3.84 -18.42
CA ARG A 20 14.11 -2.59 -18.59
C ARG A 20 13.20 -1.37 -18.49
N GLU A 21 12.07 -1.39 -19.19
CA GLU A 21 11.11 -0.29 -19.18
C GLU A 21 10.50 -0.09 -17.79
N PHE A 22 10.13 -1.18 -17.13
CA PHE A 22 9.55 -1.13 -15.80
C PHE A 22 10.53 -0.59 -14.77
N SER A 23 11.79 -1.05 -14.82
CA SER A 23 12.85 -0.56 -13.95
C SER A 23 13.08 0.94 -14.12
N LYS A 24 13.03 1.42 -15.35
CA LYS A 24 13.20 2.84 -15.67
C LYS A 24 12.05 3.66 -15.07
N GLU A 25 10.82 3.16 -15.16
CA GLU A 25 9.65 3.84 -14.62
C GLU A 25 9.72 4.03 -13.11
N ILE A 26 10.29 3.07 -12.38
CA ILE A 26 10.44 3.16 -10.93
C ILE A 26 11.81 3.71 -10.51
N HIS A 27 12.61 4.16 -11.48
CA HIS A 27 13.96 4.71 -11.24
C HIS A 27 14.85 3.76 -10.44
N PHE A 28 14.86 2.49 -10.83
CA PHE A 28 15.62 1.46 -10.14
C PHE A 28 16.55 0.74 -11.12
N SER A 29 17.58 0.08 -10.59
CA SER A 29 18.53 -0.66 -11.41
C SER A 29 17.84 -1.79 -12.17
N HIS A 30 18.04 -1.82 -13.49
CA HIS A 30 17.53 -2.89 -14.36
C HIS A 30 18.02 -4.27 -13.91
N SER A 31 19.30 -4.39 -13.61
CA SER A 31 19.89 -5.66 -13.20
C SER A 31 19.34 -6.15 -11.86
N LEU A 32 19.26 -5.28 -10.87
CA LEU A 32 18.73 -5.62 -9.55
C LEU A 32 17.24 -5.97 -9.60
N TYR A 33 16.47 -5.21 -10.35
CA TYR A 33 15.05 -5.50 -10.49
C TYR A 33 14.82 -6.85 -11.19
N GLY A 34 15.58 -7.12 -12.27
CA GLY A 34 15.47 -8.38 -12.99
C GLY A 34 15.74 -9.59 -12.10
N ILE A 35 16.77 -9.53 -11.28
CA ILE A 35 17.11 -10.57 -10.32
C ILE A 35 15.98 -10.75 -9.30
N THR A 36 15.42 -9.63 -8.83
CA THR A 36 14.33 -9.63 -7.85
C THR A 36 13.07 -10.27 -8.43
N GLU A 37 12.67 -9.86 -9.64
CA GLU A 37 11.48 -10.43 -10.29
C GLU A 37 11.63 -11.91 -10.58
N HIS A 38 12.83 -12.33 -10.96
CA HIS A 38 13.12 -13.75 -11.26
C HIS A 38 13.05 -14.65 -10.02
N GLY A 39 13.19 -14.07 -8.83
CA GLY A 39 13.10 -14.84 -7.59
C GLY A 39 14.44 -15.16 -6.96
N ASP A 40 15.55 -14.74 -7.56
CA ASP A 40 16.90 -15.00 -7.05
C ASP A 40 17.25 -14.12 -5.85
N ARG A 41 16.47 -13.08 -5.61
CA ARG A 41 16.67 -12.16 -4.51
C ARG A 41 15.31 -11.69 -3.99
N PRO A 42 15.14 -11.61 -2.66
CA PRO A 42 13.89 -11.08 -2.11
C PRO A 42 13.75 -9.59 -2.43
N PRO A 43 12.52 -9.12 -2.73
CA PRO A 43 12.32 -7.69 -2.95
C PRO A 43 12.53 -6.92 -1.66
N ASN A 44 13.20 -5.76 -1.76
CA ASN A 44 13.35 -4.89 -0.61
C ASN A 44 12.16 -3.92 -0.51
N ASP A 45 12.04 -3.28 0.65
CA ASP A 45 10.93 -2.35 0.91
C ASP A 45 10.92 -1.18 -0.07
N ARG A 46 12.09 -0.72 -0.50
CA ARG A 46 12.20 0.39 -1.43
C ARG A 46 11.58 0.06 -2.80
N ILE A 47 11.86 -1.12 -3.34
CA ILE A 47 11.28 -1.57 -4.61
C ILE A 47 9.76 -1.60 -4.49
N ILE A 48 9.24 -2.18 -3.41
CA ILE A 48 7.81 -2.30 -3.18
C ILE A 48 7.16 -0.92 -3.10
N GLU A 49 7.75 0.00 -2.33
CA GLU A 49 7.23 1.36 -2.19
C GLU A 49 7.23 2.11 -3.53
N LEU A 50 8.28 1.98 -4.32
CA LEU A 50 8.38 2.63 -5.62
C LEU A 50 7.31 2.13 -6.59
N ILE A 51 7.08 0.81 -6.62
CA ILE A 51 6.07 0.20 -7.48
C ILE A 51 4.66 0.63 -7.05
N CYS A 52 4.36 0.55 -5.76
CA CYS A 52 3.04 0.91 -5.24
C CYS A 52 2.74 2.40 -5.47
N SER A 53 3.73 3.25 -5.30
CA SER A 53 3.58 4.68 -5.53
C SER A 53 3.38 5.03 -7.00
N LYS A 54 4.22 4.47 -7.88
CA LYS A 54 4.21 4.82 -9.31
C LYS A 54 2.98 4.28 -10.02
N PHE A 55 2.62 3.03 -9.76
CA PHE A 55 1.57 2.33 -10.49
C PHE A 55 0.25 2.20 -9.74
N LYS A 56 0.16 2.78 -8.56
CA LYS A 56 -1.04 2.72 -7.71
C LYS A 56 -1.41 1.29 -7.33
N VAL A 57 -0.40 0.47 -7.10
CA VAL A 57 -0.59 -0.93 -6.71
C VAL A 57 -0.92 -1.02 -5.22
N ASN A 58 -1.85 -1.90 -4.89
CA ASN A 58 -2.23 -2.16 -3.50
C ASN A 58 -1.10 -2.92 -2.80
N LYS A 59 -0.49 -2.30 -1.79
CA LYS A 59 0.64 -2.88 -1.05
C LYS A 59 0.27 -4.20 -0.39
N THR A 60 -0.93 -4.29 0.20
CA THR A 60 -1.40 -5.54 0.81
C THR A 60 -1.45 -6.66 -0.22
N TRP A 61 -1.96 -6.38 -1.41
CA TRP A 61 -2.01 -7.39 -2.46
C TRP A 61 -0.60 -7.86 -2.87
N ILE A 62 0.33 -6.92 -3.08
CA ILE A 62 1.67 -7.31 -3.54
C ILE A 62 2.42 -8.11 -2.49
N LEU A 63 2.21 -7.82 -1.20
CA LEU A 63 2.87 -8.55 -0.11
C LEU A 63 2.22 -9.86 0.25
N THR A 64 0.89 -9.96 0.17
CA THR A 64 0.15 -11.12 0.69
C THR A 64 -0.67 -11.87 -0.36
N GLY A 65 -0.97 -11.25 -1.48
CA GLY A 65 -1.88 -11.80 -2.48
C GLY A 65 -3.36 -11.54 -2.20
N ASN A 66 -3.67 -10.92 -1.08
CA ASN A 66 -5.06 -10.62 -0.70
C ASN A 66 -5.50 -9.25 -1.22
N GLY A 67 -6.74 -9.18 -1.68
CA GLY A 67 -7.32 -7.94 -2.18
C GLY A 67 -7.08 -7.78 -3.69
N ASP A 68 -7.33 -6.58 -4.18
CA ASP A 68 -7.17 -6.25 -5.60
C ASP A 68 -5.77 -5.74 -5.89
N MET A 69 -5.30 -5.98 -7.11
CA MET A 69 -3.98 -5.53 -7.57
C MET A 69 -3.81 -4.02 -7.44
N PHE A 70 -4.83 -3.25 -7.79
CA PHE A 70 -4.77 -1.79 -7.77
C PHE A 70 -5.63 -1.22 -6.67
N ASP A 71 -5.13 -0.14 -6.07
CA ASP A 71 -5.88 0.59 -5.06
C ASP A 71 -6.67 1.70 -5.77
N ASP A 72 -7.85 1.35 -6.26
CA ASP A 72 -8.75 2.27 -6.95
C ASP A 72 -9.72 2.96 -5.99
N SER A 73 -9.59 2.72 -4.70
CA SER A 73 -10.46 3.34 -3.70
C SER A 73 -10.31 4.86 -3.77
N PRO A 74 -11.42 5.60 -3.92
CA PRO A 74 -11.32 7.04 -3.84
C PRO A 74 -10.78 7.44 -2.46
N LYS A 75 -9.83 8.36 -2.43
CA LYS A 75 -9.29 8.86 -1.18
C LYS A 75 -10.40 9.53 -0.38
N ASP A 76 -10.60 9.09 0.85
CA ASP A 76 -11.54 9.76 1.74
C ASP A 76 -10.85 10.99 2.33
N LEU A 77 -11.25 12.16 1.86
CA LEU A 77 -10.69 13.44 2.29
C LEU A 77 -10.86 13.68 3.80
N ARG A 78 -11.90 13.09 4.39
CA ARG A 78 -12.12 13.17 5.83
C ARG A 78 -11.04 12.43 6.60
N LEU A 79 -10.63 11.26 6.10
CA LEU A 79 -9.54 10.49 6.69
C LEU A 79 -8.22 11.26 6.59
N GLU A 80 -7.93 11.84 5.44
CA GLU A 80 -6.72 12.65 5.26
C GLU A 80 -6.69 13.81 6.26
N LYS A 81 -7.83 14.45 6.49
CA LYS A 81 -7.95 15.55 7.44
C LYS A 81 -7.67 15.09 8.87
N ILE A 82 -8.19 13.92 9.26
CA ILE A 82 -7.94 13.34 10.57
C ILE A 82 -6.44 13.04 10.75
N LEU A 83 -5.80 12.51 9.73
CA LEU A 83 -4.36 12.21 9.77
C LEU A 83 -3.53 13.49 9.92
N GLU A 84 -3.88 14.56 9.24
CA GLU A 84 -3.21 15.85 9.39
C GLU A 84 -3.31 16.36 10.83
N ILE A 85 -4.50 16.28 11.41
CA ILE A 85 -4.74 16.71 12.79
C ILE A 85 -3.92 15.86 13.75
N TYR A 86 -3.95 14.54 13.55
CA TYR A 86 -3.20 13.60 14.38
C TYR A 86 -1.69 13.92 14.36
N ASP A 87 -1.14 14.16 13.18
CA ASP A 87 0.29 14.44 13.02
C ASP A 87 0.70 15.81 13.58
N SER A 88 -0.28 16.71 13.75
CA SER A 88 -0.04 18.09 14.17
C SER A 88 -0.08 18.28 15.68
N VAL A 89 -0.51 17.30 16.45
CA VAL A 89 -0.70 17.45 17.90
C VAL A 89 0.29 16.60 18.69
N ASP A 90 0.46 16.93 19.97
CA ASP A 90 1.32 16.19 20.89
C ASP A 90 0.70 14.86 21.29
N ASP A 91 1.51 13.98 21.88
CA ASP A 91 1.08 12.63 22.28
C ASP A 91 -0.12 12.61 23.21
N VAL A 92 -0.22 13.59 24.11
CA VAL A 92 -1.37 13.71 25.02
C VAL A 92 -2.66 13.83 24.22
N TYR A 93 -2.65 14.65 23.18
CA TYR A 93 -3.81 14.86 22.32
C TYR A 93 -4.05 13.69 21.36
N LYS A 94 -2.99 13.02 20.94
CA LYS A 94 -3.13 11.80 20.13
C LYS A 94 -3.85 10.71 20.92
N ASN A 95 -3.50 10.55 22.20
CA ASN A 95 -4.18 9.61 23.10
C ASN A 95 -5.63 10.00 23.34
N PHE A 96 -5.91 11.28 23.47
CA PHE A 96 -7.27 11.77 23.58
C PHE A 96 -8.09 11.43 22.35
N LEU A 97 -7.54 11.67 21.16
CA LEU A 97 -8.20 11.35 19.89
C LEU A 97 -8.52 9.86 19.80
N LEU A 98 -7.57 9.02 20.21
CA LEU A 98 -7.78 7.57 20.20
C LEU A 98 -8.91 7.18 21.16
N SER A 99 -8.95 7.74 22.36
CA SER A 99 -10.01 7.47 23.33
C SER A 99 -11.39 7.87 22.80
N GLN A 100 -11.50 9.04 22.18
CA GLN A 100 -12.74 9.52 21.59
C GLN A 100 -13.18 8.65 20.40
N SER A 101 -12.22 8.19 19.62
CA SER A 101 -12.51 7.32 18.48
C SER A 101 -13.06 5.98 18.93
N LYS A 102 -12.52 5.42 20.02
CA LYS A 102 -13.05 4.17 20.61
C LYS A 102 -14.48 4.33 21.10
N LEU A 103 -14.76 5.45 21.77
CA LEU A 103 -16.12 5.77 22.23
C LEU A 103 -17.08 5.88 21.06
N LEU A 104 -16.67 6.55 20.01
CA LEU A 104 -17.46 6.71 18.78
C LEU A 104 -17.81 5.35 18.17
N LEU A 105 -16.83 4.44 18.14
CA LEU A 105 -17.04 3.09 17.62
C LEU A 105 -18.08 2.31 18.44
N GLU A 106 -18.03 2.44 19.77
CA GLU A 106 -19.03 1.82 20.67
C GLU A 106 -20.44 2.34 20.40
N LEU A 107 -20.58 3.66 20.25
CA LEU A 107 -21.88 4.28 19.95
C LEU A 107 -22.44 3.78 18.62
N HIS A 108 -21.58 3.67 17.63
CA HIS A 108 -21.97 3.16 16.31
C HIS A 108 -22.46 1.72 16.39
N ARG A 109 -21.77 0.86 17.15
CA ARG A 109 -22.17 -0.53 17.36
C ARG A 109 -23.51 -0.65 18.05
N LYS A 110 -23.76 0.15 19.08
CA LYS A 110 -25.05 0.16 19.79
C LYS A 110 -26.19 0.55 18.87
N ASN A 111 -25.99 1.52 18.00
CA ASN A 111 -27.02 1.94 17.05
C ASN A 111 -27.37 0.85 16.03
N LYS A 112 -26.42 -0.01 15.70
CA LYS A 112 -26.66 -1.12 14.76
C LYS A 112 -27.41 -2.30 15.40
N GLU A 113 -27.35 -2.41 16.73
CA GLU A 113 -28.00 -3.50 17.47
C GLU A 113 -29.46 -3.24 17.77
N THR A 114 -29.96 -2.03 17.52
CA THR A 114 -31.38 -1.66 17.77
C THR A 114 -32.24 -1.80 16.52
#